data_0362d3bd469168e0c2d8b97ea984415f
#
_entry.id   0362d3bd469168e0c2d8b97ea984415f
#
_cell.length_a   1.000
_cell.length_b   1.000
_cell.length_c   1.000
_cell.angle_alpha   90.00
_cell.angle_beta   90.00
_cell.angle_gamma   90.00
#
_symmetry.space_group_name_H-M   'P 1'
#
loop_
_entity.id
_entity.type
_entity.pdbx_description
1 polymer ?
#
loop_
_entity_poly.entity_id
_entity_poly.type
_entity_poly.pdbx_seq_one_letter_code
_entity_poly.pdbx_strand_id
1 'polypeptide(L)'
;MSSEDEDQVQQHTPESEPEWWDQPGMPWNEKPTKADYWCLGWFGFVGIFGLAMIPLRAWLLGLDPPIMLALTGSRIGAASTGALASVGEAQHWLLYLLIGSIVAIKFDWIYWWAGKLWGRGILDVQAQNSKRAAKNIARVEQWAIKLGWLGIFLAYVPIPLPIAFVVFVLMGMTEMPLWKFLVLDFISKTLWSLGYFALGWWIGEPVVYVLEQYARVANWIAIGLVVVIFIGAMRRQRK
;
A
#
# COMPACT_ATOMS: atom_id res chain seq x y z
N MET A 1 47.69 -46.08 37.20
CA MET A 1 46.61 -45.67 38.11
C MET A 1 46.59 -44.21 38.06
N SER A 2 45.91 -43.70 37.33
CA SER A 2 44.78 -43.68 36.50
C SER A 2 44.49 -42.17 36.23
N SER A 3 44.92 -41.76 35.12
CA SER A 3 44.84 -40.44 34.50
C SER A 3 43.61 -40.43 33.70
N GLU A 4 42.42 -40.26 34.30
CA GLU A 4 41.15 -40.24 33.61
C GLU A 4 40.15 -39.35 34.34
N ASP A 5 40.54 -38.11 34.57
CA ASP A 5 39.58 -37.06 34.96
C ASP A 5 40.05 -35.68 34.46
N GLU A 6 40.49 -35.62 33.21
CA GLU A 6 40.50 -34.35 32.49
C GLU A 6 39.09 -34.07 32.01
N ASP A 7 38.31 -33.55 32.96
CA ASP A 7 37.01 -32.98 32.80
C ASP A 7 36.92 -32.12 31.55
N GLN A 8 36.10 -32.59 30.67
CA GLN A 8 35.47 -31.76 29.62
C GLN A 8 34.71 -30.64 30.31
N VAL A 9 35.40 -29.57 30.66
CA VAL A 9 34.80 -28.29 30.86
C VAL A 9 34.28 -27.85 29.46
N GLN A 10 33.08 -28.34 29.13
CA GLN A 10 32.30 -27.74 28.08
C GLN A 10 32.15 -26.25 28.47
N GLN A 11 32.94 -25.43 27.80
CA GLN A 11 32.76 -23.99 27.80
C GLN A 11 31.37 -23.74 27.28
N HIS A 12 30.42 -23.62 28.20
CA HIS A 12 29.14 -23.01 27.96
C HIS A 12 29.45 -21.56 27.57
N THR A 13 29.61 -21.33 26.27
CA THR A 13 29.59 -19.99 25.73
C THR A 13 28.20 -19.44 26.13
N PRO A 14 28.10 -18.40 26.96
CA PRO A 14 26.78 -17.85 27.29
C PRO A 14 26.12 -17.51 25.97
N GLU A 15 24.99 -18.14 25.69
CA GLU A 15 24.10 -17.70 24.62
C GLU A 15 23.87 -16.20 24.88
N SER A 16 24.44 -15.36 24.03
CA SER A 16 24.24 -13.91 24.13
C SER A 16 22.76 -13.67 24.13
N GLU A 17 22.25 -13.01 25.16
CA GLU A 17 20.83 -12.63 25.22
C GLU A 17 20.43 -12.04 23.87
N PRO A 18 19.31 -12.49 23.28
CA PRO A 18 18.90 -12.01 21.96
C PRO A 18 18.82 -10.50 22.00
N GLU A 19 19.60 -9.86 21.16
CA GLU A 19 19.63 -8.41 21.04
C GLU A 19 18.24 -7.92 20.64
N TRP A 20 17.87 -6.69 21.05
CA TRP A 20 16.52 -6.19 20.83
C TRP A 20 16.08 -6.21 19.36
N TRP A 21 17.01 -6.20 18.42
CA TRP A 21 16.72 -6.28 16.98
C TRP A 21 16.50 -7.72 16.47
N ASP A 22 16.86 -8.75 17.24
CA ASP A 22 16.62 -10.16 16.91
C ASP A 22 15.23 -10.65 17.37
N GLN A 23 14.40 -9.73 17.90
CA GLN A 23 13.08 -10.09 18.41
C GLN A 23 12.14 -10.50 17.27
N PRO A 24 11.26 -11.53 17.50
CA PRO A 24 10.26 -11.92 16.51
C PRO A 24 9.37 -10.74 16.12
N GLY A 25 9.19 -10.52 14.83
CA GLY A 25 8.37 -9.43 14.32
C GLY A 25 9.15 -8.24 13.78
N MET A 26 10.49 -8.30 13.79
CA MET A 26 11.32 -7.32 13.11
C MET A 26 11.59 -7.75 11.66
N PRO A 27 11.65 -6.80 10.71
CA PRO A 27 11.84 -7.11 9.29
C PRO A 27 13.30 -7.39 8.91
N TRP A 28 14.27 -7.00 9.75
CA TRP A 28 15.70 -7.14 9.53
C TRP A 28 16.27 -8.36 10.25
N ASN A 29 17.34 -8.93 9.69
CA ASN A 29 18.08 -10.06 10.26
C ASN A 29 19.44 -9.65 10.84
N GLU A 30 19.81 -8.37 10.74
CA GLU A 30 21.06 -7.80 11.22
C GLU A 30 20.78 -6.50 11.97
N LYS A 31 21.78 -5.95 12.65
CA LYS A 31 21.66 -4.66 13.36
C LYS A 31 21.14 -3.57 12.43
N PRO A 32 20.00 -2.92 12.76
CA PRO A 32 19.38 -1.94 11.90
C PRO A 32 20.28 -0.73 11.67
N THR A 33 20.32 -0.28 10.43
CA THR A 33 21.07 0.88 9.94
C THR A 33 20.18 2.14 9.92
N LYS A 34 20.77 3.29 9.62
CA LYS A 34 20.00 4.54 9.42
C LYS A 34 18.95 4.40 8.31
N ALA A 35 19.24 3.60 7.28
CA ALA A 35 18.32 3.36 6.17
C ALA A 35 17.04 2.64 6.63
N ASP A 36 17.19 1.68 7.55
CA ASP A 36 16.06 0.92 8.12
C ASP A 36 15.12 1.83 8.93
N TYR A 37 15.67 2.70 9.77
CA TYR A 37 14.89 3.69 10.53
C TYR A 37 14.18 4.68 9.61
N TRP A 38 14.82 5.16 8.54
CA TRP A 38 14.18 6.03 7.57
C TRP A 38 13.05 5.31 6.83
N CYS A 39 13.25 4.07 6.43
CA CYS A 39 12.22 3.27 5.77
C CYS A 39 11.00 3.08 6.69
N LEU A 40 11.21 2.73 7.97
CA LEU A 40 10.14 2.64 8.96
C LEU A 40 9.42 3.99 9.17
N GLY A 41 10.17 5.08 9.24
CA GLY A 41 9.61 6.43 9.34
C GLY A 41 8.67 6.75 8.18
N TRP A 42 9.06 6.38 6.95
CA TRP A 42 8.21 6.52 5.77
C TRP A 42 6.96 5.63 5.84
N PHE A 43 7.04 4.40 6.32
CA PHE A 43 5.85 3.57 6.55
C PHE A 43 4.89 4.21 7.56
N GLY A 44 5.42 4.75 8.66
CA GLY A 44 4.62 5.51 9.63
C GLY A 44 3.94 6.72 9.01
N PHE A 45 4.69 7.51 8.22
CA PHE A 45 4.15 8.66 7.51
C PHE A 45 3.03 8.27 6.52
N VAL A 46 3.25 7.23 5.70
CA VAL A 46 2.24 6.72 4.75
C VAL A 46 1.00 6.23 5.48
N GLY A 47 1.15 5.59 6.64
CA GLY A 47 0.03 5.16 7.48
C GLY A 47 -0.82 6.34 7.95
N ILE A 48 -0.18 7.38 8.52
CA ILE A 48 -0.85 8.61 8.98
C ILE A 48 -1.49 9.34 7.80
N PHE A 49 -0.75 9.50 6.70
CA PHE A 49 -1.27 10.11 5.48
C PHE A 49 -2.48 9.36 4.92
N GLY A 50 -2.42 8.03 4.90
CA GLY A 50 -3.53 7.18 4.46
C GLY A 50 -4.80 7.38 5.29
N LEU A 51 -4.66 7.47 6.62
CA LEU A 51 -5.77 7.74 7.52
C LEU A 51 -6.38 9.14 7.29
N ALA A 52 -5.54 10.16 7.12
CA ALA A 52 -5.98 11.52 6.82
C ALA A 52 -6.69 11.62 5.47
N MET A 53 -6.28 10.79 4.49
CA MET A 53 -6.91 10.74 3.16
C MET A 53 -8.33 10.15 3.17
N ILE A 54 -8.73 9.38 4.18
CA ILE A 54 -10.08 8.77 4.22
C ILE A 54 -11.17 9.86 4.22
N PRO A 55 -11.24 10.77 5.20
CA PRO A 55 -12.24 11.83 5.20
C PRO A 55 -12.05 12.83 4.04
N LEU A 56 -10.80 13.12 3.67
CA LEU A 56 -10.50 14.05 2.59
C LEU A 56 -11.04 13.54 1.24
N ARG A 57 -10.89 12.25 0.93
CA ARG A 57 -11.44 11.65 -0.29
C ARG A 57 -12.95 11.66 -0.29
N ALA A 58 -13.59 11.41 0.85
CA ALA A 58 -15.04 11.47 0.96
C ALA A 58 -15.56 12.89 0.69
N TRP A 59 -14.89 13.90 1.24
CA TRP A 59 -15.22 15.30 1.01
C TRP A 59 -14.98 15.73 -0.44
N LEU A 60 -13.80 15.42 -1.00
CA LEU A 60 -13.44 15.77 -2.38
C LEU A 60 -14.37 15.11 -3.42
N LEU A 61 -14.85 13.89 -3.15
CA LEU A 61 -15.80 13.22 -4.05
C LEU A 61 -17.12 14.00 -4.19
N GLY A 62 -17.58 14.60 -3.09
CA GLY A 62 -18.78 15.41 -3.10
C GLY A 62 -18.58 16.83 -3.64
N LEU A 63 -17.33 17.32 -3.67
CA LEU A 63 -17.00 18.65 -4.15
C LEU A 63 -16.68 18.66 -5.64
N ASP A 64 -15.68 17.87 -6.04
CA ASP A 64 -15.17 17.80 -7.41
C ASP A 64 -14.46 16.46 -7.66
N PRO A 65 -15.13 15.48 -8.31
CA PRO A 65 -14.54 14.19 -8.62
C PRO A 65 -13.28 14.25 -9.50
N PRO A 66 -13.16 15.07 -10.55
CA PRO A 66 -11.92 15.30 -11.30
C PRO A 66 -10.75 15.77 -10.43
N ILE A 67 -10.95 16.74 -9.55
CA ILE A 67 -9.93 17.20 -8.60
C ILE A 67 -9.56 16.08 -7.62
N MET A 68 -10.54 15.33 -7.12
CA MET A 68 -10.28 14.16 -6.29
C MET A 68 -9.41 13.13 -7.02
N LEU A 69 -9.68 12.86 -8.30
CA LEU A 69 -8.85 11.98 -9.11
C LEU A 69 -7.40 12.50 -9.17
N ALA A 70 -7.20 13.76 -9.53
CA ALA A 70 -5.86 14.35 -9.65
C ALA A 70 -5.08 14.34 -8.32
N LEU A 71 -5.72 14.68 -7.20
CA LEU A 71 -5.05 14.78 -5.90
C LEU A 71 -4.79 13.44 -5.21
N THR A 72 -5.56 12.40 -5.54
CA THR A 72 -5.52 11.14 -4.79
C THR A 72 -5.27 9.90 -5.65
N GLY A 73 -5.42 9.99 -6.98
CA GLY A 73 -5.36 8.85 -7.89
C GLY A 73 -6.40 7.76 -7.60
N SER A 74 -7.55 8.15 -7.07
CA SER A 74 -8.59 7.24 -6.58
C SER A 74 -9.32 6.56 -7.72
N ARG A 75 -9.64 5.26 -7.56
CA ARG A 75 -10.43 4.47 -8.51
C ARG A 75 -11.85 5.03 -8.64
N ILE A 76 -12.44 5.44 -7.52
CA ILE A 76 -13.76 6.07 -7.49
C ILE A 76 -13.70 7.41 -8.23
N GLY A 77 -12.67 8.24 -7.96
CA GLY A 77 -12.48 9.49 -8.70
C GLY A 77 -12.34 9.28 -10.21
N ALA A 78 -11.63 8.23 -10.65
CA ALA A 78 -11.50 7.88 -12.06
C ALA A 78 -12.87 7.52 -12.69
N ALA A 79 -13.64 6.64 -12.03
CA ALA A 79 -14.97 6.25 -12.51
C ALA A 79 -15.95 7.44 -12.52
N SER A 80 -15.95 8.24 -11.45
CA SER A 80 -16.80 9.45 -11.37
C SER A 80 -16.46 10.49 -12.43
N THR A 81 -15.16 10.72 -12.66
CA THR A 81 -14.70 11.61 -13.74
C THR A 81 -15.10 11.09 -15.12
N GLY A 82 -15.07 9.75 -15.31
CA GLY A 82 -15.56 9.14 -16.55
C GLY A 82 -17.04 9.39 -16.79
N ALA A 83 -17.87 9.25 -15.76
CA ALA A 83 -19.29 9.54 -15.85
C ALA A 83 -19.57 11.01 -16.15
N LEU A 84 -18.90 11.94 -15.46
CA LEU A 84 -19.01 13.37 -15.74
C LEU A 84 -18.54 13.73 -17.16
N ALA A 85 -17.48 13.09 -17.64
CA ALA A 85 -16.99 13.30 -19.00
C ALA A 85 -17.99 12.79 -20.06
N SER A 86 -18.76 11.74 -19.78
CA SER A 86 -19.79 11.23 -20.71
C SER A 86 -20.95 12.21 -20.94
N VAL A 87 -21.22 13.07 -19.96
CA VAL A 87 -22.23 14.13 -20.03
C VAL A 87 -21.64 15.51 -20.36
N GLY A 88 -20.34 15.59 -20.67
CA GLY A 88 -19.65 16.82 -21.08
C GLY A 88 -19.15 17.71 -19.93
N GLU A 89 -19.24 17.27 -18.69
CA GLU A 89 -18.88 18.07 -17.50
C GLU A 89 -17.40 17.96 -17.09
N ALA A 90 -16.62 17.06 -17.68
CA ALA A 90 -15.19 16.88 -17.38
C ALA A 90 -14.31 17.01 -18.65
N GLN A 91 -14.17 18.22 -19.18
CA GLN A 91 -13.47 18.47 -20.46
C GLN A 91 -11.99 18.09 -20.43
N HIS A 92 -11.27 18.29 -19.32
CA HIS A 92 -9.85 18.03 -19.19
C HIS A 92 -9.55 16.68 -18.48
N TRP A 93 -10.43 15.70 -18.60
CA TRP A 93 -10.35 14.44 -17.89
C TRP A 93 -8.99 13.73 -18.03
N LEU A 94 -8.37 13.79 -19.22
CA LEU A 94 -7.06 13.15 -19.45
C LEU A 94 -5.97 13.76 -18.57
N LEU A 95 -5.97 15.08 -18.38
CA LEU A 95 -4.99 15.75 -17.52
C LEU A 95 -5.16 15.31 -16.06
N TYR A 96 -6.40 15.30 -15.55
CA TYR A 96 -6.70 14.83 -14.19
C TYR A 96 -6.32 13.37 -13.99
N LEU A 97 -6.51 12.52 -15.01
CA LEU A 97 -6.17 11.10 -14.97
C LEU A 97 -4.65 10.90 -14.93
N LEU A 98 -3.88 11.60 -15.76
CA LEU A 98 -2.42 11.50 -15.78
C LEU A 98 -1.80 12.02 -14.47
N ILE A 99 -2.23 13.19 -13.99
CA ILE A 99 -1.79 13.73 -12.69
C ILE A 99 -2.14 12.76 -11.58
N GLY A 100 -3.38 12.26 -11.55
CA GLY A 100 -3.82 11.29 -10.56
C GLY A 100 -3.03 9.99 -10.59
N SER A 101 -2.61 9.52 -11.77
CA SER A 101 -1.77 8.34 -11.88
C SER A 101 -0.36 8.56 -11.29
N ILE A 102 0.25 9.73 -11.53
CA ILE A 102 1.53 10.11 -10.90
C ILE A 102 1.39 10.21 -9.39
N VAL A 103 0.35 10.91 -8.93
CA VAL A 103 0.11 11.10 -7.49
C VAL A 103 -0.19 9.77 -6.78
N ALA A 104 -0.83 8.81 -7.45
CA ALA A 104 -1.14 7.51 -6.88
C ALA A 104 0.09 6.70 -6.50
N ILE A 105 1.12 6.72 -7.36
CA ILE A 105 2.34 5.90 -7.19
C ILE A 105 3.43 6.57 -6.32
N LYS A 106 3.16 7.77 -5.80
CA LYS A 106 4.16 8.61 -5.10
C LYS A 106 4.83 7.95 -3.90
N PHE A 107 4.23 6.92 -3.32
CA PHE A 107 4.76 6.19 -2.16
C PHE A 107 5.13 4.74 -2.47
N ASP A 108 4.91 4.25 -3.69
CA ASP A 108 5.10 2.84 -4.04
C ASP A 108 6.58 2.44 -4.03
N TRP A 109 7.50 3.41 -4.25
CA TRP A 109 8.93 3.24 -4.10
C TRP A 109 9.35 2.81 -2.68
N ILE A 110 8.56 3.12 -1.64
CA ILE A 110 8.86 2.74 -0.25
C ILE A 110 8.76 1.23 -0.08
N TYR A 111 7.76 0.59 -0.69
CA TYR A 111 7.59 -0.86 -0.67
C TYR A 111 8.70 -1.57 -1.44
N TRP A 112 9.08 -1.02 -2.62
CA TRP A 112 10.24 -1.48 -3.36
C TRP A 112 11.53 -1.35 -2.53
N TRP A 113 11.73 -0.22 -1.87
CA TRP A 113 12.89 0.01 -1.01
C TRP A 113 12.93 -0.93 0.19
N ALA A 114 11.82 -1.17 0.85
CA ALA A 114 11.69 -2.15 1.91
C ALA A 114 12.07 -3.57 1.44
N GLY A 115 11.63 -3.95 0.24
CA GLY A 115 12.03 -5.21 -0.39
C GLY A 115 13.53 -5.31 -0.60
N LYS A 116 14.19 -4.22 -1.03
CA LYS A 116 15.64 -4.15 -1.19
C LYS A 116 16.41 -4.21 0.12
N LEU A 117 15.90 -3.58 1.19
CA LEU A 117 16.53 -3.56 2.51
C LEU A 117 16.32 -4.87 3.28
N TRP A 118 15.09 -5.35 3.35
CA TRP A 118 14.68 -6.41 4.28
C TRP A 118 14.34 -7.72 3.57
N GLY A 119 14.27 -7.72 2.26
CA GLY A 119 13.96 -8.90 1.49
C GLY A 119 12.67 -9.56 1.95
N ARG A 120 12.76 -10.85 2.28
CA ARG A 120 11.62 -11.64 2.75
C ARG A 120 11.15 -11.26 4.15
N GLY A 121 12.02 -10.70 4.99
CA GLY A 121 11.70 -10.38 6.39
C GLY A 121 10.42 -9.54 6.54
N ILE A 122 10.22 -8.51 5.69
CA ILE A 122 9.01 -7.69 5.74
C ILE A 122 7.73 -8.48 5.37
N LEU A 123 7.82 -9.46 4.48
CA LEU A 123 6.69 -10.33 4.12
C LEU A 123 6.35 -11.27 5.28
N ASP A 124 7.35 -11.79 5.97
CA ASP A 124 7.19 -12.69 7.12
C ASP A 124 6.57 -11.96 8.31
N VAL A 125 6.99 -10.72 8.60
CA VAL A 125 6.34 -9.86 9.60
C VAL A 125 4.86 -9.68 9.30
N GLN A 126 4.51 -9.41 8.05
CA GLN A 126 3.11 -9.26 7.66
C GLN A 126 2.34 -10.59 7.70
N ALA A 127 3.01 -11.72 7.42
CA ALA A 127 2.42 -13.05 7.48
C ALA A 127 2.09 -13.49 8.93
N GLN A 128 2.87 -13.04 9.92
CA GLN A 128 2.65 -13.36 11.34
C GLN A 128 1.33 -12.82 11.90
N ASN A 129 0.74 -11.81 11.28
CA ASN A 129 -0.51 -11.20 11.74
C ASN A 129 -1.70 -12.18 11.79
N SER A 130 -1.74 -13.18 10.93
CA SER A 130 -2.74 -14.26 10.97
C SER A 130 -2.44 -15.38 9.97
N LYS A 131 -2.98 -16.60 10.23
CA LYS A 131 -2.91 -17.73 9.26
C LYS A 131 -3.49 -17.38 7.90
N ARG A 132 -4.52 -16.50 7.85
CA ARG A 132 -5.13 -16.03 6.61
C ARG A 132 -4.18 -15.08 5.85
N ALA A 133 -3.51 -14.18 6.58
CA ALA A 133 -2.51 -13.28 5.99
C ALA A 133 -1.36 -14.09 5.36
N ALA A 134 -0.79 -15.05 6.09
CA ALA A 134 0.26 -15.93 5.59
C ALA A 134 -0.14 -16.65 4.29
N LYS A 135 -1.35 -17.25 4.27
CA LYS A 135 -1.88 -17.94 3.07
C LYS A 135 -2.06 -17.00 1.87
N ASN A 136 -2.53 -15.78 2.12
CA ASN A 136 -2.74 -14.78 1.07
C ASN A 136 -1.41 -14.30 0.49
N ILE A 137 -0.42 -14.00 1.36
CA ILE A 137 0.93 -13.59 0.95
C ILE A 137 1.58 -14.69 0.09
N ALA A 138 1.60 -15.94 0.57
CA ALA A 138 2.17 -17.06 -0.17
C ALA A 138 1.52 -17.25 -1.56
N ARG A 139 0.21 -17.06 -1.66
CA ARG A 139 -0.50 -17.14 -2.95
C ARG A 139 -0.07 -16.03 -3.90
N VAL A 140 -0.01 -14.79 -3.42
CA VAL A 140 0.39 -13.64 -4.23
C VAL A 140 1.85 -13.75 -4.65
N GLU A 141 2.72 -14.22 -3.77
CA GLU A 141 4.13 -14.47 -4.05
C GLU A 141 4.31 -15.47 -5.21
N GLN A 142 3.58 -16.59 -5.17
CA GLN A 142 3.61 -17.57 -6.26
C GLN A 142 3.16 -16.97 -7.61
N TRP A 143 2.16 -16.12 -7.60
CA TRP A 143 1.72 -15.41 -8.80
C TRP A 143 2.76 -14.40 -9.27
N ALA A 144 3.31 -13.59 -8.37
CA ALA A 144 4.31 -12.59 -8.70
C ALA A 144 5.58 -13.21 -9.32
N ILE A 145 6.06 -14.34 -8.77
CA ILE A 145 7.22 -15.06 -9.31
C ILE A 145 6.93 -15.58 -10.73
N LYS A 146 5.74 -16.12 -10.99
CA LYS A 146 5.36 -16.63 -12.32
C LYS A 146 5.21 -15.52 -13.37
N LEU A 147 4.74 -14.36 -12.96
CA LEU A 147 4.40 -13.24 -13.84
C LEU A 147 5.56 -12.25 -13.99
N GLY A 148 6.54 -12.28 -13.08
CA GLY A 148 7.65 -11.35 -13.10
C GLY A 148 7.17 -9.88 -13.11
N TRP A 149 7.68 -9.08 -14.04
CA TRP A 149 7.31 -7.67 -14.17
C TRP A 149 5.81 -7.44 -14.47
N LEU A 150 5.12 -8.39 -15.09
CA LEU A 150 3.66 -8.34 -15.29
C LEU A 150 2.89 -8.37 -13.96
N GLY A 151 3.52 -8.83 -12.87
CA GLY A 151 2.95 -8.77 -11.53
C GLY A 151 2.59 -7.34 -11.11
N ILE A 152 3.36 -6.33 -11.55
CA ILE A 152 3.07 -4.92 -11.26
C ILE A 152 1.71 -4.50 -11.82
N PHE A 153 1.35 -4.95 -13.02
CA PHE A 153 0.02 -4.69 -13.59
C PHE A 153 -1.10 -5.33 -12.76
N LEU A 154 -0.86 -6.54 -12.24
CA LEU A 154 -1.83 -7.23 -11.38
C LEU A 154 -1.92 -6.63 -9.97
N ALA A 155 -0.95 -5.84 -9.53
CA ALA A 155 -0.98 -5.17 -8.24
C ALA A 155 -2.22 -4.29 -8.04
N TYR A 156 -2.80 -3.80 -9.13
CA TYR A 156 -3.96 -2.91 -9.13
C TYR A 156 -5.31 -3.61 -9.28
N VAL A 157 -5.34 -4.93 -9.42
CA VAL A 157 -6.59 -5.72 -9.50
C VAL A 157 -7.42 -5.51 -8.22
N PRO A 158 -8.73 -5.25 -8.31
CA PRO A 158 -9.59 -4.98 -7.15
C PRO A 158 -9.97 -6.25 -6.39
N ILE A 159 -8.98 -7.01 -5.95
CA ILE A 159 -9.17 -8.22 -5.12
C ILE A 159 -8.76 -7.89 -3.68
N PRO A 160 -9.45 -8.43 -2.66
CA PRO A 160 -9.13 -8.19 -1.25
C PRO A 160 -7.88 -8.99 -0.81
N LEU A 161 -6.80 -8.86 -1.55
CA LEU A 161 -5.48 -9.45 -1.27
C LEU A 161 -4.44 -8.32 -1.22
N PRO A 162 -3.36 -8.47 -0.44
CA PRO A 162 -2.28 -7.47 -0.36
C PRO A 162 -1.34 -7.55 -1.58
N ILE A 163 -1.93 -7.53 -2.81
CA ILE A 163 -1.16 -7.81 -4.04
C ILE A 163 -0.09 -6.76 -4.26
N ALA A 164 -0.45 -5.48 -4.20
CA ALA A 164 0.49 -4.39 -4.43
C ALA A 164 1.67 -4.45 -3.46
N PHE A 165 1.40 -4.61 -2.16
CA PHE A 165 2.44 -4.73 -1.15
C PHE A 165 3.43 -5.85 -1.46
N VAL A 166 2.93 -7.08 -1.67
CA VAL A 166 3.78 -8.25 -1.93
C VAL A 166 4.56 -8.10 -3.23
N VAL A 167 3.91 -7.67 -4.31
CA VAL A 167 4.55 -7.51 -5.63
C VAL A 167 5.64 -6.44 -5.58
N PHE A 168 5.39 -5.29 -4.97
CA PHE A 168 6.36 -4.19 -4.92
C PHE A 168 7.58 -4.55 -4.06
N VAL A 169 7.37 -5.23 -2.94
CA VAL A 169 8.46 -5.79 -2.13
C VAL A 169 9.28 -6.80 -2.94
N LEU A 170 8.63 -7.73 -3.64
CA LEU A 170 9.33 -8.71 -4.49
C LEU A 170 10.12 -8.05 -5.62
N MET A 171 9.59 -6.98 -6.23
CA MET A 171 10.35 -6.23 -7.25
C MET A 171 11.60 -5.56 -6.66
N GLY A 172 11.55 -5.11 -5.41
CA GLY A 172 12.72 -4.61 -4.68
C GLY A 172 13.77 -5.69 -4.42
N MET A 173 13.34 -6.94 -4.18
CA MET A 173 14.24 -8.10 -3.99
C MET A 173 14.94 -8.56 -5.28
N THR A 174 14.34 -8.33 -6.45
CA THR A 174 14.83 -8.82 -7.76
C THR A 174 15.87 -7.92 -8.43
N GLU A 175 16.50 -7.01 -7.73
CA GLU A 175 17.48 -6.05 -8.27
C GLU A 175 16.93 -5.15 -9.42
N MET A 176 15.61 -5.12 -9.61
CA MET A 176 15.00 -4.23 -10.60
C MET A 176 15.33 -2.78 -10.25
N PRO A 177 15.91 -1.98 -11.18
CA PRO A 177 16.22 -0.59 -10.88
C PRO A 177 14.95 0.22 -10.64
N LEU A 178 14.99 1.14 -9.67
CA LEU A 178 13.84 1.92 -9.21
C LEU A 178 13.12 2.64 -10.36
N TRP A 179 13.86 3.25 -11.30
CA TRP A 179 13.25 3.96 -12.42
C TRP A 179 12.39 3.03 -13.29
N LYS A 180 12.86 1.80 -13.54
CA LYS A 180 12.13 0.79 -14.32
C LYS A 180 10.87 0.36 -13.60
N PHE A 181 10.98 0.14 -12.28
CA PHE A 181 9.82 -0.15 -11.43
C PHE A 181 8.78 0.98 -11.51
N LEU A 182 9.18 2.25 -11.30
CA LEU A 182 8.26 3.39 -11.33
C LEU A 182 7.60 3.62 -12.70
N VAL A 183 8.33 3.38 -13.81
CA VAL A 183 7.74 3.49 -15.15
C VAL A 183 6.68 2.41 -15.39
N LEU A 184 6.97 1.16 -15.03
CA LEU A 184 6.01 0.06 -15.15
C LEU A 184 4.80 0.28 -14.24
N ASP A 185 5.03 0.77 -13.05
CA ASP A 185 4.01 1.08 -12.06
C ASP A 185 3.09 2.21 -12.56
N PHE A 186 3.65 3.30 -13.07
CA PHE A 186 2.90 4.40 -13.70
C PHE A 186 2.03 3.91 -14.87
N ILE A 187 2.61 3.11 -15.78
CA ILE A 187 1.86 2.56 -16.92
C ILE A 187 0.71 1.69 -16.42
N SER A 188 1.00 0.78 -15.49
CA SER A 188 0.00 -0.12 -14.91
C SER A 188 -1.13 0.66 -14.22
N LYS A 189 -0.77 1.64 -13.41
CA LYS A 189 -1.74 2.51 -12.72
C LYS A 189 -2.60 3.29 -13.70
N THR A 190 -1.99 3.86 -14.73
CA THR A 190 -2.70 4.63 -15.76
C THR A 190 -3.69 3.75 -16.52
N LEU A 191 -3.28 2.55 -16.94
CA LEU A 191 -4.17 1.60 -17.63
C LEU A 191 -5.38 1.20 -16.78
N TRP A 192 -5.15 0.90 -15.50
CA TRP A 192 -6.25 0.61 -14.57
C TRP A 192 -7.15 1.83 -14.32
N SER A 193 -6.58 3.02 -14.22
CA SER A 193 -7.35 4.26 -14.07
C SER A 193 -8.21 4.53 -15.31
N LEU A 194 -7.67 4.28 -16.51
CA LEU A 194 -8.44 4.33 -17.78
C LEU A 194 -9.57 3.30 -17.80
N GLY A 195 -9.34 2.08 -17.29
CA GLY A 195 -10.38 1.06 -17.17
C GLY A 195 -11.53 1.52 -16.27
N TYR A 196 -11.25 2.10 -15.10
CA TYR A 196 -12.27 2.66 -14.21
C TYR A 196 -12.97 3.88 -14.83
N PHE A 197 -12.22 4.75 -15.51
CA PHE A 197 -12.77 5.87 -16.25
C PHE A 197 -13.75 5.39 -17.35
N ALA A 198 -13.33 4.43 -18.17
CA ALA A 198 -14.16 3.86 -19.23
C ALA A 198 -15.42 3.19 -18.68
N LEU A 199 -15.34 2.53 -17.52
CA LEU A 199 -16.50 1.96 -16.84
C LEU A 199 -17.48 3.06 -16.41
N GLY A 200 -16.98 4.15 -15.81
CA GLY A 200 -17.79 5.30 -15.44
C GLY A 200 -18.44 5.98 -16.64
N TRP A 201 -17.65 6.18 -17.71
CA TRP A 201 -18.15 6.72 -18.98
C TRP A 201 -19.30 5.88 -19.56
N TRP A 202 -19.15 4.57 -19.55
CA TRP A 202 -20.16 3.65 -20.08
C TRP A 202 -21.46 3.67 -19.28
N ILE A 203 -21.38 3.78 -17.94
CA ILE A 203 -22.57 3.87 -17.08
C ILE A 203 -23.24 5.26 -17.21
N GLY A 204 -22.46 6.34 -17.26
CA GLY A 204 -22.89 7.70 -17.52
C GLY A 204 -23.83 8.30 -16.45
N GLU A 205 -24.98 8.85 -16.89
CA GLU A 205 -25.95 9.57 -16.06
C GLU A 205 -26.32 8.93 -14.71
N PRO A 206 -26.54 7.61 -14.58
CA PRO A 206 -26.84 7.02 -13.29
C PRO A 206 -25.75 7.27 -12.22
N VAL A 207 -24.48 7.31 -12.61
CA VAL A 207 -23.38 7.63 -11.71
C VAL A 207 -23.40 9.10 -11.34
N VAL A 208 -23.67 10.00 -12.31
CA VAL A 208 -23.79 11.45 -12.06
C VAL A 208 -24.91 11.73 -11.06
N TYR A 209 -26.07 11.13 -11.23
CA TYR A 209 -27.17 11.25 -10.27
C TYR A 209 -26.77 10.83 -8.84
N VAL A 210 -26.07 9.72 -8.69
CA VAL A 210 -25.56 9.26 -7.37
C VAL A 210 -24.56 10.26 -6.80
N LEU A 211 -23.66 10.82 -7.62
CA LEU A 211 -22.69 11.83 -7.20
C LEU A 211 -23.38 13.11 -6.69
N GLU A 212 -24.41 13.59 -7.36
CA GLU A 212 -25.19 14.75 -6.91
C GLU A 212 -25.87 14.50 -5.55
N GLN A 213 -26.46 13.31 -5.36
CA GLN A 213 -27.03 12.92 -4.06
C GLN A 213 -25.97 12.84 -2.98
N TYR A 214 -24.81 12.25 -3.30
CA TYR A 214 -23.68 12.16 -2.38
C TYR A 214 -23.14 13.55 -2.00
N ALA A 215 -23.01 14.47 -2.95
CA ALA A 215 -22.51 15.82 -2.71
C ALA A 215 -23.29 16.56 -1.61
N ARG A 216 -24.60 16.34 -1.52
CA ARG A 216 -25.48 16.95 -0.50
C ARG A 216 -25.14 16.53 0.92
N VAL A 217 -24.61 15.31 1.10
CA VAL A 217 -24.31 14.72 2.41
C VAL A 217 -22.81 14.52 2.67
N ALA A 218 -21.97 14.81 1.68
CA ALA A 218 -20.52 14.55 1.72
C ALA A 218 -19.83 15.19 2.94
N ASN A 219 -20.20 16.41 3.30
CA ASN A 219 -19.63 17.10 4.47
C ASN A 219 -19.94 16.34 5.78
N TRP A 220 -21.18 15.86 5.93
CA TRP A 220 -21.58 15.10 7.11
C TRP A 220 -20.87 13.74 7.18
N ILE A 221 -20.70 13.08 6.03
CA ILE A 221 -19.94 11.83 5.93
C ILE A 221 -18.47 12.06 6.33
N ALA A 222 -17.85 13.12 5.80
CA ALA A 222 -16.46 13.46 6.12
C ALA A 222 -16.27 13.73 7.62
N ILE A 223 -17.15 14.52 8.24
CA ILE A 223 -17.14 14.80 9.68
C ILE A 223 -17.32 13.50 10.48
N GLY A 224 -18.29 12.66 10.11
CA GLY A 224 -18.52 11.37 10.76
C GLY A 224 -17.29 10.46 10.71
N LEU A 225 -16.59 10.41 9.59
CA LEU A 225 -15.34 9.64 9.44
C LEU A 225 -14.22 10.17 10.34
N VAL A 226 -14.06 11.50 10.45
CA VAL A 226 -13.08 12.10 11.37
C VAL A 226 -13.38 11.69 12.81
N VAL A 227 -14.65 11.79 13.24
CA VAL A 227 -15.06 11.40 14.59
C VAL A 227 -14.78 9.91 14.85
N VAL A 228 -15.12 9.03 13.91
CA VAL A 228 -14.87 7.58 14.03
C VAL A 228 -13.37 7.27 14.15
N ILE A 229 -12.53 7.91 13.32
CA ILE A 229 -11.08 7.75 13.35
C ILE A 229 -10.54 8.22 14.71
N PHE A 230 -10.98 9.39 15.20
CA PHE A 230 -10.54 9.96 16.47
C PHE A 230 -10.92 9.07 17.66
N ILE A 231 -12.19 8.60 17.72
CA ILE A 231 -12.63 7.67 18.76
C ILE A 231 -11.85 6.36 18.70
N GLY A 232 -11.59 5.84 17.50
CA GLY A 232 -10.80 4.62 17.30
C GLY A 232 -9.37 4.77 17.83
N ALA A 233 -8.73 5.92 17.56
CA ALA A 233 -7.41 6.24 18.06
C ALA A 233 -7.37 6.34 19.59
N MET A 234 -8.34 7.04 20.20
CA MET A 234 -8.42 7.15 21.67
C MET A 234 -8.65 5.81 22.37
N ARG A 235 -9.47 4.92 21.80
CA ARG A 235 -9.70 3.59 22.38
C ARG A 235 -8.46 2.70 22.35
N ARG A 236 -7.58 2.86 21.38
CA ARG A 236 -6.30 2.12 21.31
C ARG A 236 -5.29 2.56 22.37
N GLN A 237 -5.33 3.83 22.79
CA GLN A 237 -4.43 4.34 23.84
C GLN A 237 -4.83 3.92 25.26
N ARG A 238 -6.06 3.40 25.45
CA ARG A 238 -6.57 2.96 26.76
C ARG A 238 -6.42 1.45 27.01
N LYS A 239 -5.85 0.71 26.04
CA LYS A 239 -5.50 -0.71 26.20
C LYS A 239 -4.00 -0.88 26.27
#